data_8f311c6bab349898800a90b9c6c00068
#
_entry.id   8f311c6bab349898800a90b9c6c00068
#
_cell.length_a   1.000
_cell.length_b   1.000
_cell.length_c   1.000
_cell.angle_alpha   90.00
_cell.angle_beta   90.00
_cell.angle_gamma   90.00
#
_symmetry.space_group_name_H-M   'P 1'
#
loop_
_entity.id
_entity.type
_entity.pdbx_description
1 polymer ?
#
loop_
_entity_poly.entity_id
_entity_poly.type
_entity_poly.pdbx_seq_one_letter_code
_entity_poly.pdbx_strand_id
1 'polypeptide(L)'
;LGYIRKDTSIIANLAESFELSDDFKSLTIHLREGAKWSDGHPFTADDIEFAFNAVHFDSRVGDGSQPFWMNKVRRAIKIDDYTIRLETDDPYPVMLAKMGEPAGGDWHAYYPKHYMKQFHIDYNPDAAALAAELGYETWELMFNAHDWEFENGYRHVINDGFVRPTMQPWMLTEVTDTSKIHERNPYFWKVDPEGRQLPYIDRIVTGIADPETINLKIVAGEVDLDYGVVNVNNYALYKENETAGGYVTKELDLQGEAKVAFAVNQTIDDPIKRPVFQDLRFRQALSLAI
;
A
#
# COMPACT_ATOMS: atom_id res chain seq x y z
N LEU A 1 -4.85 -8.35 1.98
CA LEU A 1 -5.72 -9.50 2.26
C LEU A 1 -6.25 -10.17 0.99
N GLY A 2 -6.73 -9.41 0.03
CA GLY A 2 -7.16 -9.85 -1.29
C GLY A 2 -6.79 -8.84 -2.37
N TYR A 3 -7.02 -9.17 -3.64
CA TYR A 3 -6.87 -8.23 -4.76
C TYR A 3 -7.85 -8.55 -5.89
N ILE A 4 -8.16 -7.52 -6.70
CA ILE A 4 -9.10 -7.60 -7.81
C ILE A 4 -8.38 -7.91 -9.12
N ARG A 5 -8.95 -8.77 -9.96
CA ARG A 5 -8.45 -9.08 -11.31
C ARG A 5 -9.08 -8.17 -12.36
N LYS A 6 -8.54 -8.20 -13.58
CA LYS A 6 -9.11 -7.50 -14.75
C LYS A 6 -10.58 -7.89 -15.06
N ASP A 7 -10.97 -9.11 -14.72
CA ASP A 7 -12.35 -9.62 -14.87
C ASP A 7 -13.27 -9.24 -13.70
N THR A 8 -12.79 -8.37 -12.81
CA THR A 8 -13.46 -7.94 -11.57
C THR A 8 -13.63 -9.01 -10.49
N SER A 9 -13.10 -10.21 -10.69
CA SER A 9 -13.08 -11.24 -9.65
C SER A 9 -12.09 -10.83 -8.54
N ILE A 10 -12.46 -11.15 -7.30
CA ILE A 10 -11.62 -10.90 -6.12
C ILE A 10 -10.94 -12.19 -5.76
N ILE A 11 -9.61 -12.15 -5.64
CA ILE A 11 -8.81 -13.30 -5.26
C ILE A 11 -8.30 -13.12 -3.85
N ALA A 12 -8.41 -14.18 -3.08
CA ALA A 12 -7.76 -14.29 -1.78
C ALA A 12 -6.22 -14.21 -1.91
N ASN A 13 -5.59 -13.57 -0.95
CA ASN A 13 -4.14 -13.37 -0.84
C ASN A 13 -3.65 -13.90 0.52
N LEU A 14 -3.40 -13.04 1.51
CA LEU A 14 -3.17 -13.46 2.91
C LEU A 14 -4.43 -14.08 3.55
N ALA A 15 -5.61 -13.65 3.12
CA ALA A 15 -6.82 -14.40 3.40
C ALA A 15 -6.86 -15.67 2.57
N GLU A 16 -7.44 -16.73 3.11
CA GLU A 16 -7.79 -17.95 2.39
C GLU A 16 -9.16 -17.83 1.73
N SER A 17 -10.13 -17.22 2.45
CA SER A 17 -11.48 -16.98 1.95
C SER A 17 -12.16 -15.78 2.62
N PHE A 18 -13.29 -15.38 2.06
CA PHE A 18 -14.13 -14.27 2.52
C PHE A 18 -15.59 -14.66 2.51
N GLU A 19 -16.34 -14.19 3.50
CA GLU A 19 -17.79 -14.37 3.61
C GLU A 19 -18.46 -13.03 3.88
N LEU A 20 -19.17 -12.48 2.90
CA LEU A 20 -19.99 -11.29 3.05
C LEU A 20 -21.40 -11.73 3.48
N SER A 21 -21.93 -11.13 4.56
CA SER A 21 -23.26 -11.45 5.05
C SER A 21 -24.36 -11.03 4.07
N ASP A 22 -25.52 -11.69 4.10
CA ASP A 22 -26.66 -11.42 3.22
C ASP A 22 -27.21 -10.00 3.35
N ASP A 23 -27.08 -9.39 4.54
CA ASP A 23 -27.46 -8.01 4.81
C ASP A 23 -26.36 -6.99 4.46
N PHE A 24 -25.20 -7.47 3.97
CA PHE A 24 -24.04 -6.67 3.62
C PHE A 24 -23.45 -5.84 4.75
N LYS A 25 -23.68 -6.22 6.01
CA LYS A 25 -23.19 -5.49 7.19
C LYS A 25 -21.98 -6.11 7.84
N SER A 26 -21.60 -7.32 7.47
CA SER A 26 -20.37 -7.93 7.97
C SER A 26 -19.61 -8.70 6.92
N LEU A 27 -18.29 -8.65 7.05
CA LEU A 27 -17.34 -9.41 6.25
C LEU A 27 -16.51 -10.28 7.19
N THR A 28 -16.66 -11.60 7.08
CA THR A 28 -15.78 -12.55 7.76
C THR A 28 -14.60 -12.89 6.86
N ILE A 29 -13.41 -12.85 7.42
CA ILE A 29 -12.16 -13.10 6.71
C ILE A 29 -11.49 -14.29 7.40
N HIS A 30 -11.22 -15.35 6.65
CA HIS A 30 -10.45 -16.50 7.08
C HIS A 30 -9.01 -16.35 6.61
N LEU A 31 -8.06 -16.36 7.51
CA LEU A 31 -6.64 -16.15 7.23
C LEU A 31 -5.95 -17.48 6.92
N ARG A 32 -4.86 -17.42 6.18
CA ARG A 32 -4.01 -18.59 5.94
C ARG A 32 -3.25 -18.95 7.21
N GLU A 33 -3.45 -20.18 7.70
CA GLU A 33 -2.66 -20.71 8.79
C GLU A 33 -1.19 -20.85 8.41
N GLY A 34 -0.31 -20.58 9.35
CA GLY A 34 1.14 -20.72 9.18
C GLY A 34 1.84 -19.56 8.46
N ALA A 35 1.09 -18.52 8.00
CA ALA A 35 1.71 -17.29 7.52
C ALA A 35 2.48 -16.60 8.66
N LYS A 36 3.64 -16.01 8.32
CA LYS A 36 4.54 -15.39 9.31
C LYS A 36 5.01 -14.03 8.82
N TRP A 37 5.23 -13.14 9.77
CA TRP A 37 5.97 -11.91 9.58
C TRP A 37 7.44 -12.19 9.23
N SER A 38 8.15 -11.21 8.72
CA SER A 38 9.54 -11.35 8.29
C SER A 38 10.53 -11.67 9.42
N ASP A 39 10.15 -11.49 10.67
CA ASP A 39 10.89 -11.88 11.86
C ASP A 39 10.53 -13.29 12.36
N GLY A 40 9.63 -13.99 11.68
CA GLY A 40 9.17 -15.34 12.00
C GLY A 40 7.99 -15.41 12.96
N HIS A 41 7.50 -14.27 13.49
CA HIS A 41 6.31 -14.26 14.33
C HIS A 41 5.06 -14.66 13.52
N PRO A 42 4.12 -15.47 14.06
CA PRO A 42 2.89 -15.81 13.36
C PRO A 42 2.07 -14.58 12.98
N PHE A 43 1.50 -14.60 11.76
CA PHE A 43 0.48 -13.65 11.35
C PHE A 43 -0.90 -14.20 11.71
N THR A 44 -1.68 -13.45 12.48
CA THR A 44 -2.98 -13.88 13.01
C THR A 44 -4.04 -12.79 12.94
N ALA A 45 -5.27 -13.11 13.32
CA ALA A 45 -6.37 -12.17 13.47
C ALA A 45 -6.09 -11.05 14.49
N ASP A 46 -5.17 -11.28 15.44
CA ASP A 46 -4.70 -10.24 16.37
C ASP A 46 -4.08 -9.05 15.65
N ASP A 47 -3.38 -9.28 14.54
CA ASP A 47 -2.71 -8.23 13.77
C ASP A 47 -3.71 -7.33 13.04
N ILE A 48 -4.84 -7.92 12.61
CA ILE A 48 -5.95 -7.17 11.99
C ILE A 48 -6.79 -6.47 13.06
N GLU A 49 -7.12 -7.15 14.14
CA GLU A 49 -7.84 -6.55 15.26
C GLU A 49 -7.09 -5.34 15.83
N PHE A 50 -5.78 -5.45 15.99
CA PHE A 50 -4.92 -4.36 16.43
C PHE A 50 -4.93 -3.18 15.43
N ALA A 51 -4.85 -3.47 14.12
CA ALA A 51 -4.91 -2.45 13.08
C ALA A 51 -6.17 -1.58 13.21
N PHE A 52 -7.32 -2.20 13.43
CA PHE A 52 -8.56 -1.46 13.56
C PHE A 52 -8.70 -0.77 14.94
N ASN A 53 -8.46 -1.48 16.03
CA ASN A 53 -8.74 -0.98 17.37
C ASN A 53 -7.67 0.01 17.87
N ALA A 54 -6.38 -0.19 17.53
CA ALA A 54 -5.28 0.63 18.01
C ALA A 54 -4.82 1.70 17.02
N VAL A 55 -5.22 1.61 15.73
CA VAL A 55 -4.81 2.57 14.71
C VAL A 55 -6.02 3.27 14.08
N HIS A 56 -6.92 2.52 13.43
CA HIS A 56 -8.00 3.14 12.66
C HIS A 56 -9.12 3.75 13.51
N PHE A 57 -9.41 3.21 14.69
CA PHE A 57 -10.42 3.75 15.60
C PHE A 57 -9.84 4.68 16.65
N ASP A 58 -8.51 4.75 16.78
CA ASP A 58 -7.86 5.65 17.71
C ASP A 58 -7.49 6.97 17.03
N SER A 59 -8.18 8.04 17.42
CA SER A 59 -7.94 9.37 16.86
C SER A 59 -6.62 10.03 17.30
N ARG A 60 -5.89 9.39 18.23
CA ARG A 60 -4.59 9.91 18.74
C ARG A 60 -3.45 9.56 17.78
N VAL A 61 -3.59 8.48 17.00
CA VAL A 61 -2.58 7.97 16.08
C VAL A 61 -3.09 8.01 14.65
N GLY A 62 -2.17 7.87 13.68
CA GLY A 62 -2.49 7.98 12.27
C GLY A 62 -2.58 9.44 11.81
N ASP A 63 -2.60 9.64 10.52
CA ASP A 63 -2.67 10.95 9.85
C ASP A 63 -4.04 11.23 9.23
N GLY A 64 -5.02 10.34 9.43
CA GLY A 64 -6.35 10.42 8.84
C GLY A 64 -6.41 10.00 7.36
N SER A 65 -5.32 9.50 6.79
CA SER A 65 -5.23 9.06 5.38
C SER A 65 -5.79 7.66 5.12
N GLN A 66 -6.65 7.16 5.99
CA GLN A 66 -7.19 5.82 5.89
C GLN A 66 -8.01 5.61 4.60
N PRO A 67 -7.91 4.43 3.97
CA PRO A 67 -8.75 4.08 2.84
C PRO A 67 -10.25 4.27 3.15
N PHE A 68 -10.98 4.85 2.20
CA PHE A 68 -12.39 5.20 2.38
C PHE A 68 -13.26 4.04 2.88
N TRP A 69 -12.96 2.81 2.49
CA TRP A 69 -13.74 1.63 2.91
C TRP A 69 -13.57 1.33 4.40
N MET A 70 -12.39 1.58 4.98
CA MET A 70 -12.12 1.38 6.41
C MET A 70 -12.95 2.33 7.28
N ASN A 71 -13.22 3.54 6.78
CA ASN A 71 -14.07 4.52 7.46
C ASN A 71 -15.53 4.06 7.61
N LYS A 72 -15.95 2.98 6.96
CA LYS A 72 -17.27 2.36 7.13
C LYS A 72 -17.27 1.25 8.17
N VAL A 73 -16.13 0.65 8.45
CA VAL A 73 -16.01 -0.36 9.50
C VAL A 73 -16.17 0.30 10.87
N ARG A 74 -16.92 -0.36 11.74
CA ARG A 74 -17.19 0.10 13.11
C ARG A 74 -16.67 -0.86 14.16
N ARG A 75 -16.55 -2.11 13.82
CA ARG A 75 -16.05 -3.15 14.73
C ARG A 75 -15.18 -4.12 13.95
N ALA A 76 -14.06 -4.48 14.56
CA ALA A 76 -13.21 -5.58 14.14
C ALA A 76 -13.21 -6.60 15.30
N ILE A 77 -13.73 -7.77 15.06
CA ILE A 77 -13.98 -8.79 16.09
C ILE A 77 -13.19 -10.04 15.74
N LYS A 78 -12.19 -10.33 16.55
CA LYS A 78 -11.45 -11.60 16.49
C LYS A 78 -12.40 -12.73 16.90
N ILE A 79 -12.62 -13.71 16.05
CA ILE A 79 -13.41 -14.91 16.33
C ILE A 79 -12.49 -16.00 16.88
N ASP A 80 -11.38 -16.23 16.20
CA ASP A 80 -10.28 -17.11 16.60
C ASP A 80 -8.96 -16.58 16.03
N ASP A 81 -7.87 -17.35 16.15
CA ASP A 81 -6.54 -16.89 15.70
C ASP A 81 -6.45 -16.66 14.19
N TYR A 82 -7.32 -17.28 13.40
CA TYR A 82 -7.29 -17.17 11.93
C TYR A 82 -8.63 -16.68 11.33
N THR A 83 -9.55 -16.22 12.18
CA THR A 83 -10.85 -15.70 11.73
C THR A 83 -11.15 -14.36 12.37
N ILE A 84 -11.41 -13.35 11.53
CA ILE A 84 -11.84 -12.02 11.97
C ILE A 84 -13.09 -11.59 11.23
N ARG A 85 -13.97 -10.88 11.93
CA ARG A 85 -15.18 -10.28 11.36
C ARG A 85 -15.12 -8.77 11.46
N LEU A 86 -15.27 -8.10 10.32
CA LEU A 86 -15.42 -6.64 10.20
C LEU A 86 -16.91 -6.31 10.09
N GLU A 87 -17.41 -5.36 10.88
CA GLU A 87 -18.83 -4.98 10.89
C GLU A 87 -19.00 -3.50 10.58
N THR A 88 -20.10 -3.19 9.86
CA THR A 88 -20.54 -1.83 9.52
C THR A 88 -21.94 -1.59 10.08
N ASP A 89 -22.30 -0.33 10.34
CA ASP A 89 -23.65 0.01 10.82
C ASP A 89 -24.67 -0.08 9.68
N ASP A 90 -24.30 0.33 8.48
CA ASP A 90 -25.12 0.32 7.28
C ASP A 90 -24.67 -0.75 6.29
N PRO A 91 -25.56 -1.28 5.42
CA PRO A 91 -25.18 -2.20 4.38
C PRO A 91 -24.07 -1.64 3.47
N TYR A 92 -22.99 -2.42 3.28
CA TYR A 92 -21.85 -2.01 2.44
C TYR A 92 -21.47 -3.12 1.44
N PRO A 93 -22.27 -3.32 0.38
CA PRO A 93 -22.13 -4.45 -0.54
C PRO A 93 -20.82 -4.45 -1.34
N VAL A 94 -20.16 -3.29 -1.44
CA VAL A 94 -18.89 -3.16 -2.18
C VAL A 94 -17.64 -3.28 -1.29
N MET A 95 -17.80 -3.64 -0.01
CA MET A 95 -16.68 -3.68 0.96
C MET A 95 -15.53 -4.57 0.46
N LEU A 96 -15.86 -5.78 0.02
CA LEU A 96 -14.86 -6.72 -0.47
C LEU A 96 -14.16 -6.22 -1.74
N ALA A 97 -14.92 -5.60 -2.69
CA ALA A 97 -14.35 -5.01 -3.89
C ALA A 97 -13.40 -3.85 -3.55
N LYS A 98 -13.81 -2.98 -2.64
CA LYS A 98 -13.00 -1.83 -2.19
C LYS A 98 -11.72 -2.26 -1.45
N MET A 99 -11.77 -3.32 -0.69
CA MET A 99 -10.60 -3.90 -0.04
C MET A 99 -9.59 -4.47 -1.07
N GLY A 100 -10.06 -4.96 -2.20
CA GLY A 100 -9.23 -5.52 -3.28
C GLY A 100 -8.70 -4.50 -4.29
N GLU A 101 -9.11 -3.24 -4.24
CA GLU A 101 -8.64 -2.20 -5.16
C GLU A 101 -7.15 -1.85 -4.90
N PRO A 102 -6.33 -1.68 -5.95
CA PRO A 102 -4.91 -1.32 -5.80
C PRO A 102 -4.67 -0.01 -5.05
N ALA A 103 -5.58 0.96 -5.18
CA ALA A 103 -5.56 2.22 -4.43
C ALA A 103 -6.36 2.15 -3.12
N GLY A 104 -7.07 1.05 -2.89
CA GLY A 104 -7.92 0.86 -1.71
C GLY A 104 -7.18 0.48 -0.44
N GLY A 105 -5.90 0.12 -0.59
CA GLY A 105 -4.97 -0.08 0.52
C GLY A 105 -5.41 -1.18 1.50
N ASP A 106 -5.23 -2.43 1.12
CA ASP A 106 -5.34 -3.52 2.09
C ASP A 106 -4.13 -3.61 3.03
N TRP A 107 -3.06 -2.88 2.74
CA TRP A 107 -1.86 -2.78 3.56
C TRP A 107 -2.08 -2.10 4.92
N HIS A 108 -3.07 -1.25 5.04
CA HIS A 108 -3.49 -0.69 6.33
C HIS A 108 -4.42 -1.64 7.11
N ALA A 109 -4.81 -2.77 6.53
CA ALA A 109 -5.74 -3.69 7.17
C ALA A 109 -5.10 -4.57 8.26
N TYR A 110 -3.79 -4.56 8.40
CA TYR A 110 -3.06 -5.34 9.39
C TYR A 110 -1.74 -4.66 9.80
N TYR A 111 -1.35 -4.85 11.04
CA TYR A 111 -0.11 -4.33 11.63
C TYR A 111 0.56 -5.41 12.48
N PRO A 112 1.90 -5.48 12.54
CA PRO A 112 2.60 -6.44 13.41
C PRO A 112 2.35 -6.07 14.88
N LYS A 113 1.25 -6.54 15.46
CA LYS A 113 0.83 -6.25 16.84
C LYS A 113 1.96 -6.50 17.83
N HIS A 114 2.69 -7.63 17.68
CA HIS A 114 3.80 -8.01 18.58
C HIS A 114 4.90 -6.94 18.62
N TYR A 115 5.14 -6.24 17.51
CA TYR A 115 6.10 -5.14 17.38
C TYR A 115 5.48 -3.80 17.75
N MET A 116 4.32 -3.43 17.17
CA MET A 116 3.73 -2.10 17.31
C MET A 116 3.21 -1.79 18.72
N LYS A 117 2.75 -2.82 19.46
CA LYS A 117 2.17 -2.65 20.81
C LYS A 117 3.13 -2.00 21.82
N GLN A 118 4.45 -2.11 21.62
CA GLN A 118 5.44 -1.51 22.51
C GLN A 118 5.47 0.02 22.42
N PHE A 119 5.00 0.59 21.33
CA PHE A 119 4.97 2.03 21.07
C PHE A 119 3.61 2.66 21.40
N HIS A 120 2.59 1.88 21.72
CA HIS A 120 1.23 2.35 21.95
C HIS A 120 0.88 2.38 23.43
N ILE A 121 0.43 3.57 23.94
CA ILE A 121 0.21 3.79 25.37
C ILE A 121 -0.80 2.84 26.02
N ASP A 122 -1.82 2.39 25.29
CA ASP A 122 -2.84 1.49 25.84
C ASP A 122 -2.34 0.02 25.93
N TYR A 123 -1.22 -0.30 25.29
CA TYR A 123 -0.59 -1.63 25.30
C TYR A 123 0.74 -1.63 26.08
N ASN A 124 1.38 -0.49 26.19
CA ASN A 124 2.60 -0.29 26.96
C ASN A 124 2.50 1.00 27.80
N PRO A 125 2.26 0.91 29.11
CA PRO A 125 2.19 2.08 29.99
C PRO A 125 3.45 2.95 29.97
N ASP A 126 4.60 2.38 29.63
CA ASP A 126 5.89 3.07 29.56
C ASP A 126 6.15 3.71 28.19
N ALA A 127 5.20 3.66 27.23
CA ALA A 127 5.39 4.19 25.89
C ALA A 127 5.78 5.68 25.87
N ALA A 128 5.27 6.50 26.79
CA ALA A 128 5.66 7.90 26.89
C ALA A 128 7.11 8.09 27.36
N ALA A 129 7.58 7.23 28.27
CA ALA A 129 8.98 7.24 28.71
C ALA A 129 9.91 6.75 27.60
N LEU A 130 9.51 5.69 26.88
CA LEU A 130 10.23 5.20 25.71
C LEU A 130 10.32 6.26 24.61
N ALA A 131 9.26 7.00 24.35
CA ALA A 131 9.27 8.11 23.39
C ALA A 131 10.33 9.16 23.74
N ALA A 132 10.36 9.58 25.01
CA ALA A 132 11.36 10.54 25.49
C ALA A 132 12.80 9.99 25.38
N GLU A 133 13.02 8.72 25.68
CA GLU A 133 14.33 8.05 25.55
C GLU A 133 14.80 8.03 24.10
N LEU A 134 13.89 7.78 23.15
CA LEU A 134 14.17 7.74 21.71
C LEU A 134 14.17 9.14 21.06
N GLY A 135 13.93 10.21 21.82
CA GLY A 135 13.98 11.60 21.35
C GLY A 135 12.70 12.10 20.65
N TYR A 136 11.58 11.42 20.86
CA TYR A 136 10.27 11.89 20.38
C TYR A 136 9.59 12.76 21.43
N GLU A 137 8.84 13.79 20.99
CA GLU A 137 8.10 14.67 21.91
C GLU A 137 6.94 13.94 22.59
N THR A 138 6.27 13.04 21.87
CA THR A 138 5.12 12.29 22.38
C THR A 138 5.15 10.84 21.91
N TRP A 139 4.41 9.96 22.58
CA TRP A 139 4.29 8.57 22.19
C TRP A 139 3.56 8.40 20.84
N GLU A 140 2.63 9.30 20.50
CA GLU A 140 1.91 9.29 19.22
C GLU A 140 2.88 9.55 18.06
N LEU A 141 3.79 10.51 18.20
CA LEU A 141 4.82 10.79 17.20
C LEU A 141 5.78 9.60 17.03
N MET A 142 6.17 8.97 18.14
CA MET A 142 6.96 7.75 18.12
C MET A 142 6.19 6.62 17.41
N PHE A 143 4.93 6.37 17.81
CA PHE A 143 4.09 5.34 17.18
C PHE A 143 3.98 5.55 15.67
N ASN A 144 3.62 6.76 15.24
CA ASN A 144 3.48 7.10 13.83
C ASN A 144 4.82 6.96 13.06
N ALA A 145 5.94 7.27 13.68
CA ALA A 145 7.25 7.06 13.07
C ALA A 145 7.56 5.57 12.81
N HIS A 146 7.08 4.66 13.69
CA HIS A 146 7.24 3.23 13.56
C HIS A 146 6.14 2.58 12.71
N ASP A 147 5.00 3.26 12.53
CA ASP A 147 3.87 2.82 11.70
C ASP A 147 4.13 2.97 10.20
N TRP A 148 4.88 3.97 9.80
CA TRP A 148 5.02 4.39 8.41
C TRP A 148 5.76 3.39 7.52
N GLU A 149 5.06 2.32 7.14
CA GLU A 149 5.54 1.34 6.15
C GLU A 149 5.41 1.87 4.71
N PHE A 150 4.44 2.74 4.42
CA PHE A 150 3.93 2.84 3.07
C PHE A 150 4.29 4.08 2.28
N GLU A 151 4.17 5.28 2.80
CA GLU A 151 4.28 6.49 1.98
C GLU A 151 5.65 6.70 1.33
N ASN A 152 6.69 6.07 1.86
CA ASN A 152 7.99 6.15 1.24
C ASN A 152 8.60 4.77 0.91
N GLY A 153 7.88 3.67 1.15
CA GLY A 153 8.30 2.30 0.83
C GLY A 153 9.63 1.89 1.45
N TYR A 154 10.16 2.65 2.44
CA TYR A 154 11.58 2.72 2.59
C TYR A 154 12.08 3.16 3.97
N ARG A 155 11.21 3.33 4.97
CA ARG A 155 11.62 3.71 6.31
C ARG A 155 11.55 2.57 7.31
N HIS A 156 11.93 1.36 6.92
CA HIS A 156 12.02 0.24 7.85
C HIS A 156 13.25 0.31 8.76
N VAL A 157 14.20 1.16 8.44
CA VAL A 157 15.32 1.48 9.31
C VAL A 157 15.09 2.87 9.87
N ILE A 158 14.45 2.91 11.01
CA ILE A 158 14.38 4.13 11.83
C ILE A 158 15.76 4.28 12.48
N ASN A 159 16.25 5.49 12.62
CA ASN A 159 17.57 5.79 13.19
C ASN A 159 17.73 5.33 14.65
N ASP A 160 16.66 4.83 15.28
CA ASP A 160 16.62 4.31 16.65
C ASP A 160 16.91 2.81 16.77
N GLY A 161 17.21 2.14 15.66
CA GLY A 161 17.61 0.73 15.64
C GLY A 161 16.46 -0.28 15.60
N PHE A 162 15.20 0.16 15.57
CA PHE A 162 14.06 -0.73 15.38
C PHE A 162 13.83 -1.05 13.90
N VAL A 163 13.54 -2.31 13.61
CA VAL A 163 13.17 -2.79 12.27
C VAL A 163 11.77 -3.35 12.33
N ARG A 164 10.82 -2.71 11.63
CA ARG A 164 9.45 -3.19 11.58
C ARG A 164 9.33 -4.46 10.75
N PRO A 165 8.73 -5.54 11.28
CA PRO A 165 8.44 -6.73 10.51
C PRO A 165 7.46 -6.47 9.37
N THR A 166 7.63 -7.15 8.25
CA THR A 166 6.81 -6.99 7.05
C THR A 166 6.27 -8.33 6.54
N MET A 167 5.14 -8.29 5.83
CA MET A 167 4.59 -9.41 5.06
C MET A 167 5.00 -9.34 3.58
N GLN A 168 5.85 -8.38 3.20
CA GLN A 168 6.31 -8.18 1.83
C GLN A 168 7.36 -9.24 1.42
N PRO A 169 7.53 -9.50 0.13
CA PRO A 169 8.51 -10.50 -0.35
C PRO A 169 9.96 -10.11 -0.10
N TRP A 170 10.26 -8.83 0.04
CA TRP A 170 11.59 -8.33 0.37
C TRP A 170 11.54 -7.40 1.59
N MET A 171 12.61 -7.48 2.39
CA MET A 171 12.83 -6.67 3.58
C MET A 171 13.92 -5.64 3.29
N LEU A 172 13.73 -4.40 3.68
CA LEU A 172 14.79 -3.39 3.63
C LEU A 172 15.85 -3.71 4.68
N THR A 173 17.10 -3.87 4.26
CA THR A 173 18.21 -4.23 5.16
C THR A 173 19.27 -3.13 5.25
N GLU A 174 19.35 -2.25 4.26
CA GLU A 174 20.32 -1.16 4.25
C GLU A 174 19.81 0.06 3.49
N VAL A 175 20.10 1.24 4.02
CA VAL A 175 19.86 2.53 3.36
C VAL A 175 21.13 3.33 3.36
N THR A 176 21.54 3.81 2.17
CA THR A 176 22.64 4.74 1.98
C THR A 176 22.12 6.02 1.31
N ASP A 177 22.98 7.02 1.13
CA ASP A 177 22.60 8.26 0.42
C ASP A 177 22.21 8.01 -1.05
N THR A 178 22.69 6.92 -1.65
CA THR A 178 22.56 6.64 -3.10
C THR A 178 21.82 5.35 -3.40
N SER A 179 21.48 4.54 -2.38
CA SER A 179 20.80 3.26 -2.61
C SER A 179 20.03 2.76 -1.40
N LYS A 180 19.08 1.87 -1.69
CA LYS A 180 18.35 1.06 -0.72
C LYS A 180 18.50 -0.40 -1.10
N ILE A 181 18.80 -1.23 -0.13
CA ILE A 181 19.04 -2.65 -0.33
C ILE A 181 17.93 -3.43 0.36
N HIS A 182 17.31 -4.29 -0.41
CA HIS A 182 16.29 -5.20 0.08
C HIS A 182 16.77 -6.63 -0.11
N GLU A 183 16.58 -7.45 0.90
CA GLU A 183 16.85 -8.89 0.85
C GLU A 183 15.56 -9.68 0.93
N ARG A 184 15.57 -10.87 0.37
CA ARG A 184 14.43 -11.77 0.34
C ARG A 184 13.95 -12.10 1.76
N ASN A 185 12.62 -11.96 1.98
CA ASN A 185 11.98 -12.38 3.20
C ASN A 185 11.96 -13.92 3.30
N PRO A 186 12.66 -14.53 4.25
CA PRO A 186 12.73 -15.99 4.37
C PRO A 186 11.40 -16.62 4.79
N TYR A 187 10.47 -15.83 5.31
CA TYR A 187 9.14 -16.26 5.74
C TYR A 187 8.03 -15.86 4.77
N PHE A 188 8.39 -15.37 3.56
CA PHE A 188 7.36 -15.01 2.59
C PHE A 188 6.49 -16.22 2.24
N TRP A 189 5.20 -16.08 2.41
CA TRP A 189 4.25 -17.19 2.43
C TRP A 189 3.87 -17.75 1.06
N LYS A 190 4.15 -17.02 -0.04
CA LYS A 190 3.78 -17.47 -1.40
C LYS A 190 4.78 -18.48 -1.93
N VAL A 191 4.20 -19.51 -2.58
CA VAL A 191 4.93 -20.50 -3.36
C VAL A 191 4.45 -20.51 -4.80
N ASP A 192 5.29 -21.02 -5.70
CA ASP A 192 4.90 -21.31 -7.08
C ASP A 192 4.11 -22.63 -7.19
N PRO A 193 3.60 -23.02 -8.39
CA PRO A 193 2.88 -24.26 -8.58
C PRO A 193 3.69 -25.53 -8.24
N GLU A 194 5.02 -25.47 -8.25
CA GLU A 194 5.92 -26.56 -7.88
C GLU A 194 6.29 -26.56 -6.37
N GLY A 195 5.73 -25.63 -5.59
CA GLY A 195 5.94 -25.52 -4.15
C GLY A 195 7.25 -24.80 -3.75
N ARG A 196 7.93 -24.15 -4.69
CA ARG A 196 9.15 -23.37 -4.38
C ARG A 196 8.76 -22.00 -3.83
N GLN A 197 9.40 -21.58 -2.75
CA GLN A 197 9.12 -20.29 -2.12
C GLN A 197 9.50 -19.12 -3.03
N LEU A 198 8.60 -18.16 -3.12
CA LEU A 198 8.83 -16.85 -3.76
C LEU A 198 9.40 -15.84 -2.72
N PRO A 199 10.06 -14.75 -3.16
CA PRO A 199 10.47 -14.46 -4.53
C PRO A 199 11.73 -15.24 -4.92
N TYR A 200 11.98 -15.39 -6.24
CA TYR A 200 13.22 -16.03 -6.73
C TYR A 200 14.45 -15.12 -6.65
N ILE A 201 14.23 -13.81 -6.68
CA ILE A 201 15.29 -12.80 -6.59
C ILE A 201 15.67 -12.62 -5.13
N ASP A 202 16.93 -12.87 -4.80
CA ASP A 202 17.42 -12.78 -3.42
C ASP A 202 17.61 -11.35 -2.94
N ARG A 203 17.98 -10.42 -3.85
CA ARG A 203 18.34 -9.05 -3.50
C ARG A 203 17.88 -8.05 -4.53
N ILE A 204 17.31 -6.92 -4.07
CA ILE A 204 16.97 -5.77 -4.90
C ILE A 204 17.80 -4.58 -4.41
N VAL A 205 18.50 -3.92 -5.34
CA VAL A 205 19.20 -2.67 -5.08
C VAL A 205 18.47 -1.54 -5.80
N THR A 206 17.83 -0.66 -5.05
CA THR A 206 17.15 0.51 -5.62
C THR A 206 18.09 1.70 -5.58
N GLY A 207 18.48 2.20 -6.75
CA GLY A 207 19.30 3.42 -6.87
C GLY A 207 18.50 4.68 -6.54
N ILE A 208 19.12 5.61 -5.83
CA ILE A 208 18.57 6.94 -5.53
C ILE A 208 19.38 7.95 -6.31
N ALA A 209 18.74 8.62 -7.27
CA ALA A 209 19.35 9.70 -8.04
C ALA A 209 18.27 10.63 -8.58
N ASP A 210 18.68 11.77 -9.15
CA ASP A 210 17.74 12.62 -9.85
C ASP A 210 17.20 11.94 -11.13
N PRO A 211 16.01 12.34 -11.62
CA PRO A 211 15.37 11.70 -12.77
C PRO A 211 16.25 11.71 -14.05
N GLU A 212 17.07 12.72 -14.26
CA GLU A 212 17.93 12.82 -15.45
C GLU A 212 19.03 11.77 -15.39
N THR A 213 19.69 11.63 -14.25
CA THR A 213 20.69 10.59 -14.00
C THR A 213 20.10 9.19 -14.15
N ILE A 214 18.88 8.94 -13.63
CA ILE A 214 18.20 7.64 -13.78
C ILE A 214 17.91 7.36 -15.26
N ASN A 215 17.41 8.34 -16.01
CA ASN A 215 17.17 8.18 -17.46
C ASN A 215 18.44 7.82 -18.21
N LEU A 216 19.59 8.43 -17.91
CA LEU A 216 20.87 8.08 -18.50
C LEU A 216 21.29 6.65 -18.17
N LYS A 217 21.10 6.20 -16.94
CA LYS A 217 21.37 4.82 -16.51
C LYS A 217 20.48 3.80 -17.22
N ILE A 218 19.19 4.12 -17.43
CA ILE A 218 18.28 3.28 -18.22
C ILE A 218 18.81 3.13 -19.65
N VAL A 219 19.13 4.24 -20.33
CA VAL A 219 19.65 4.23 -21.69
C VAL A 219 20.97 3.44 -21.79
N ALA A 220 21.82 3.52 -20.76
CA ALA A 220 23.07 2.77 -20.67
C ALA A 220 22.90 1.28 -20.36
N GLY A 221 21.69 0.82 -20.01
CA GLY A 221 21.44 -0.58 -19.62
C GLY A 221 21.93 -0.92 -18.21
N GLU A 222 22.08 0.07 -17.34
CA GLU A 222 22.50 -0.11 -15.94
C GLU A 222 21.34 -0.38 -14.99
N VAL A 223 20.10 -0.42 -15.50
CA VAL A 223 18.87 -0.62 -14.71
C VAL A 223 18.11 -1.84 -15.23
N ASP A 224 17.90 -2.82 -14.37
CA ASP A 224 17.19 -4.05 -14.73
C ASP A 224 15.67 -3.84 -14.87
N LEU A 225 15.11 -2.96 -14.04
CA LEU A 225 13.67 -2.64 -14.04
C LEU A 225 13.43 -1.21 -13.57
N ASP A 226 12.72 -0.42 -14.35
CA ASP A 226 12.13 0.85 -13.92
C ASP A 226 10.70 0.98 -14.43
N TYR A 227 9.82 1.57 -13.59
CA TYR A 227 8.44 1.94 -13.94
C TYR A 227 8.01 3.28 -13.32
N GLY A 228 8.83 3.87 -12.46
CA GLY A 228 8.51 5.06 -11.69
C GLY A 228 9.06 6.36 -12.28
N VAL A 229 10.23 6.30 -12.90
CA VAL A 229 10.94 7.47 -13.45
C VAL A 229 10.84 7.56 -14.97
N VAL A 230 10.56 6.44 -15.64
CA VAL A 230 10.36 6.42 -17.11
C VAL A 230 9.33 7.45 -17.54
N ASN A 231 9.69 8.26 -18.56
CA ASN A 231 8.85 9.33 -19.07
C ASN A 231 8.51 9.06 -20.54
N VAL A 232 7.23 9.19 -20.89
CA VAL A 232 6.73 9.01 -22.25
C VAL A 232 7.45 9.94 -23.26
N ASN A 233 7.88 11.12 -22.83
CA ASN A 233 8.63 12.04 -23.69
C ASN A 233 9.99 11.48 -24.15
N ASN A 234 10.56 10.53 -23.39
CA ASN A 234 11.81 9.85 -23.69
C ASN A 234 11.59 8.49 -24.37
N TYR A 235 10.35 8.16 -24.75
CA TYR A 235 10.02 6.85 -25.33
C TYR A 235 10.86 6.49 -26.56
N ALA A 236 11.02 7.42 -27.49
CA ALA A 236 11.85 7.21 -28.69
C ALA A 236 13.30 6.90 -28.30
N LEU A 237 13.87 7.66 -27.35
CA LEU A 237 15.22 7.47 -26.85
C LEU A 237 15.42 6.07 -26.24
N TYR A 238 14.45 5.62 -25.42
CA TYR A 238 14.50 4.28 -24.85
C TYR A 238 14.45 3.21 -25.95
N LYS A 239 13.55 3.36 -26.94
CA LYS A 239 13.41 2.41 -28.05
C LYS A 239 14.67 2.31 -28.91
N GLU A 240 15.32 3.42 -29.22
CA GLU A 240 16.54 3.46 -30.02
C GLU A 240 17.72 2.75 -29.33
N ASN A 241 17.75 2.74 -28.00
CA ASN A 241 18.85 2.18 -27.22
C ASN A 241 18.59 0.78 -26.68
N GLU A 242 17.42 0.17 -26.93
CA GLU A 242 17.07 -1.17 -26.43
C GLU A 242 18.14 -2.23 -26.71
N THR A 243 18.65 -2.26 -27.96
CA THR A 243 19.64 -3.27 -28.35
C THR A 243 20.98 -3.04 -27.68
N ALA A 244 21.45 -1.78 -27.61
CA ALA A 244 22.73 -1.43 -27.00
C ALA A 244 22.71 -1.58 -25.47
N GLY A 245 21.60 -1.21 -24.84
CA GLY A 245 21.40 -1.31 -23.38
C GLY A 245 20.93 -2.68 -22.90
N GLY A 246 20.53 -3.58 -23.81
CA GLY A 246 20.09 -4.93 -23.45
C GLY A 246 18.77 -5.02 -22.72
N TYR A 247 17.88 -4.04 -22.85
CA TYR A 247 16.57 -3.97 -22.21
C TYR A 247 15.40 -3.94 -23.21
N VAL A 248 14.17 -4.01 -22.74
CA VAL A 248 12.96 -3.90 -23.55
C VAL A 248 12.02 -2.88 -22.92
N THR A 249 11.63 -1.86 -23.68
CA THR A 249 10.62 -0.86 -23.29
C THR A 249 9.24 -1.44 -23.57
N LYS A 250 8.44 -1.58 -22.51
CA LYS A 250 7.06 -2.08 -22.58
C LYS A 250 6.08 -0.95 -22.33
N GLU A 251 5.04 -0.89 -23.15
CA GLU A 251 3.86 -0.07 -22.89
C GLU A 251 2.88 -0.88 -22.05
N LEU A 252 2.43 -0.29 -20.95
CA LEU A 252 1.42 -0.88 -20.10
C LEU A 252 0.17 -0.02 -20.13
N ASP A 253 -0.97 -0.65 -20.43
CA ASP A 253 -2.27 0.00 -20.25
C ASP A 253 -2.54 0.17 -18.76
N LEU A 254 -2.32 1.38 -18.26
CA LEU A 254 -2.75 1.74 -16.91
C LEU A 254 -4.23 2.07 -16.92
N GLN A 255 -4.99 1.46 -16.03
CA GLN A 255 -6.42 1.76 -15.91
C GLN A 255 -6.61 3.20 -15.44
N GLY A 256 -7.18 4.03 -16.31
CA GLY A 256 -8.12 5.07 -15.90
C GLY A 256 -7.58 6.44 -15.56
N GLU A 257 -6.30 6.77 -15.69
CA GLU A 257 -5.85 8.12 -15.40
C GLU A 257 -5.43 8.87 -16.69
N ALA A 258 -6.26 9.83 -17.08
CA ALA A 258 -5.81 10.86 -18.01
C ALA A 258 -4.72 11.69 -17.33
N LYS A 259 -3.53 11.84 -17.95
CA LYS A 259 -2.43 12.65 -17.40
C LYS A 259 -2.84 14.13 -17.22
N VAL A 260 -3.84 14.59 -17.96
CA VAL A 260 -4.42 15.91 -17.85
C VAL A 260 -5.94 15.77 -17.87
N ALA A 261 -6.60 16.33 -16.87
CA ALA A 261 -8.06 16.39 -16.80
C ALA A 261 -8.51 17.83 -16.49
N PHE A 262 -9.45 18.34 -17.28
CA PHE A 262 -10.11 19.61 -16.98
C PHE A 262 -11.45 19.34 -16.29
N ALA A 263 -11.51 19.65 -15.01
CA ALA A 263 -12.76 19.64 -14.26
C ALA A 263 -13.36 21.05 -14.26
N VAL A 264 -14.48 21.23 -14.94
CA VAL A 264 -15.22 22.51 -14.94
C VAL A 264 -16.33 22.45 -13.90
N ASN A 265 -16.43 23.50 -13.07
CA ASN A 265 -17.47 23.59 -12.05
C ASN A 265 -18.84 23.86 -12.70
N GLN A 266 -19.64 22.83 -12.90
CA GLN A 266 -20.97 22.91 -13.50
C GLN A 266 -22.04 23.52 -12.55
N THR A 267 -21.70 23.71 -11.29
CA THR A 267 -22.56 24.31 -10.27
C THR A 267 -22.09 25.71 -9.86
N ILE A 268 -21.16 26.31 -10.61
CA ILE A 268 -20.64 27.65 -10.34
C ILE A 268 -21.77 28.65 -10.24
N ASP A 269 -21.70 29.57 -9.28
CA ASP A 269 -22.70 30.62 -9.10
C ASP A 269 -22.40 31.85 -9.97
N ASP A 270 -22.32 31.61 -11.28
CA ASP A 270 -22.11 32.61 -12.30
C ASP A 270 -23.10 32.33 -13.44
N PRO A 271 -24.06 33.21 -13.70
CA PRO A 271 -25.13 32.96 -14.65
C PRO A 271 -24.65 32.91 -16.11
N ILE A 272 -23.46 33.42 -16.40
CA ILE A 272 -22.84 33.37 -17.74
C ILE A 272 -22.01 32.13 -17.92
N LYS A 273 -21.18 31.78 -16.96
CA LYS A 273 -20.27 30.62 -17.06
C LYS A 273 -20.97 29.28 -16.85
N ARG A 274 -21.98 29.22 -15.96
CA ARG A 274 -22.71 28.00 -15.67
C ARG A 274 -23.29 27.33 -16.92
N PRO A 275 -24.04 28.02 -17.79
CA PRO A 275 -24.56 27.39 -19.02
C PRO A 275 -23.46 26.90 -19.95
N VAL A 276 -22.33 27.61 -20.04
CA VAL A 276 -21.17 27.19 -20.86
C VAL A 276 -20.54 25.93 -20.31
N PHE A 277 -20.31 25.84 -19.00
CA PHE A 277 -19.71 24.66 -18.36
C PHE A 277 -20.65 23.45 -18.37
N GLN A 278 -21.96 23.67 -18.38
CA GLN A 278 -22.97 22.62 -18.51
C GLN A 278 -23.19 22.19 -19.97
N ASP A 279 -22.75 22.94 -20.98
CA ASP A 279 -22.86 22.54 -22.37
C ASP A 279 -21.90 21.36 -22.66
N LEU A 280 -22.46 20.21 -23.09
CA LEU A 280 -21.70 19.02 -23.40
C LEU A 280 -20.67 19.26 -24.51
N ARG A 281 -21.04 20.07 -25.51
CA ARG A 281 -20.16 20.39 -26.66
C ARG A 281 -18.92 21.15 -26.19
N PHE A 282 -19.07 22.08 -25.24
CA PHE A 282 -17.94 22.78 -24.64
C PHE A 282 -16.98 21.80 -23.96
N ARG A 283 -17.49 20.88 -23.15
CA ARG A 283 -16.65 19.87 -22.46
C ARG A 283 -15.99 18.89 -23.44
N GLN A 284 -16.72 18.48 -24.50
CA GLN A 284 -16.15 17.66 -25.57
C GLN A 284 -15.03 18.39 -26.32
N ALA A 285 -15.23 19.69 -26.63
CA ALA A 285 -14.20 20.51 -27.26
C ALA A 285 -12.93 20.62 -26.41
N LEU A 286 -13.07 20.80 -25.08
CA LEU A 286 -11.93 20.78 -24.17
C LEU A 286 -11.19 19.43 -24.21
N SER A 287 -11.92 18.32 -24.22
CA SER A 287 -11.32 16.98 -24.29
C SER A 287 -10.60 16.68 -25.61
N LEU A 288 -11.04 17.33 -26.71
CA LEU A 288 -10.40 17.17 -28.02
C LEU A 288 -9.22 18.12 -28.23
N ALA A 289 -9.06 19.13 -27.37
CA ALA A 289 -7.99 20.12 -27.44
C ALA A 289 -6.72 19.72 -26.66
N ILE A 290 -6.80 18.63 -25.91
CA ILE A 290 -5.69 18.00 -25.17
C ILE A 290 -5.07 16.91 -26.02
#